data_81fc533c6ad16084027509dd24324223
#
_entry.id   81fc533c6ad16084027509dd24324223
#
_cell.length_a   1.000
_cell.length_b   1.000
_cell.length_c   1.000
_cell.angle_alpha   90.00
_cell.angle_beta   90.00
_cell.angle_gamma   90.00
#
_symmetry.space_group_name_H-M   'P 1'
#
loop_
_entity.id
_entity.type
_entity.pdbx_description
1 polymer ?
#
loop_
_entity_poly.entity_id
_entity_poly.type
_entity_poly.pdbx_seq_one_letter_code
_entity_poly.pdbx_strand_id
1 'polypeptide(L)'
;VSATTSIEWTDHTFNPWRGCAKVHTGCTHCYAEKNVGVAIHGIAWGEVWSGGQRVIAADSTWKQPLSWARSAAKAGVRRRVFCASLADVLEVPEYPPLQHLTTERRARVNEARKALDATRETLWNHIRLTSRFCGCGHSMLWEPDHRDHRPAQPHGGLDWLLLTKRPENWELVPEDVRPLVWLGTSVSDQETASKFGMPFMESRGFRLKFLSVEPLTGPIDLRALLHLVPCPQHPGERAAGWGHMPCDCREHQQPGRRIDWVIVGGESGSKARPCHVEWVRDVVSQCRDAGVPCFVKQLGEVPVLREPAAGEDPFIPDREWPQGTLFGNHRRVDGLNGRVPRLNDKKGGDMAEWPEYLRVREVPHG
;
A
#
# COMPACT_ATOMS: atom_id res chain seq x y z
N VAL A 1 -10.92 3.33 20.02
CA VAL A 1 -10.44 3.24 18.62
C VAL A 1 -10.65 4.62 18.01
N SER A 2 -9.58 5.28 17.58
CA SER A 2 -9.67 6.61 16.95
C SER A 2 -10.52 6.50 15.68
N ALA A 3 -11.46 7.44 15.49
CA ALA A 3 -12.27 7.53 14.27
C ALA A 3 -11.44 7.93 13.03
N THR A 4 -10.22 8.43 13.26
CA THR A 4 -9.26 8.85 12.24
C THR A 4 -7.95 8.08 12.41
N THR A 5 -7.29 7.78 11.29
CA THR A 5 -5.97 7.13 11.27
C THR A 5 -4.85 8.15 11.18
N SER A 6 -3.64 7.78 11.65
CA SER A 6 -2.41 8.54 11.42
C SER A 6 -1.73 8.22 10.09
N ILE A 7 -2.35 7.37 9.25
CA ILE A 7 -1.84 7.02 7.93
C ILE A 7 -2.34 8.08 6.94
N GLU A 8 -1.44 8.92 6.46
CA GLU A 8 -1.75 10.19 5.77
C GLU A 8 -2.47 10.03 4.42
N TRP A 9 -2.33 8.88 3.77
CA TRP A 9 -2.96 8.61 2.48
C TRP A 9 -4.35 7.94 2.59
N THR A 10 -4.91 7.80 3.81
CA THR A 10 -6.22 7.19 4.05
C THR A 10 -6.96 7.88 5.20
N ASP A 11 -8.28 7.81 5.22
CA ASP A 11 -9.11 8.44 6.25
C ASP A 11 -9.34 7.48 7.44
N HIS A 12 -9.44 6.19 7.16
CA HIS A 12 -9.73 5.16 8.16
C HIS A 12 -8.84 3.94 7.97
N THR A 13 -8.68 3.14 9.03
CA THR A 13 -8.01 1.84 8.97
C THR A 13 -8.95 0.76 9.50
N PHE A 14 -9.12 -0.32 8.74
CA PHE A 14 -9.93 -1.47 9.11
C PHE A 14 -9.12 -2.75 9.06
N ASN A 15 -9.22 -3.57 10.10
CA ASN A 15 -8.54 -4.85 10.19
C ASN A 15 -9.58 -5.94 10.48
N PRO A 16 -9.95 -6.78 9.49
CA PRO A 16 -10.90 -7.88 9.67
C PRO A 16 -10.36 -8.96 10.61
N TRP A 17 -9.05 -9.09 10.67
CA TRP A 17 -8.30 -9.85 11.68
C TRP A 17 -6.94 -9.21 11.93
N ARG A 18 -6.21 -9.73 12.89
CA ARG A 18 -4.83 -9.37 13.22
C ARG A 18 -3.97 -10.63 13.22
N GLY A 19 -2.72 -10.49 12.80
CA GLY A 19 -1.77 -11.57 12.64
C GLY A 19 -1.50 -11.87 11.17
N CYS A 20 -0.25 -12.19 10.86
CA CYS A 20 0.24 -12.44 9.49
C CYS A 20 1.50 -13.32 9.53
N ALA A 21 1.89 -13.89 8.40
CA ALA A 21 3.18 -14.51 8.19
C ALA A 21 4.04 -13.67 7.24
N LYS A 22 5.36 -13.72 7.42
CA LYS A 22 6.32 -12.98 6.57
C LYS A 22 6.53 -13.71 5.25
N VAL A 23 6.53 -12.98 4.14
CA VAL A 23 6.66 -13.54 2.79
C VAL A 23 7.77 -12.92 1.95
N HIS A 24 8.28 -11.73 2.32
CA HIS A 24 9.40 -11.10 1.61
C HIS A 24 10.22 -10.17 2.53
N THR A 25 11.32 -9.63 2.00
CA THR A 25 12.28 -8.77 2.70
C THR A 25 11.65 -7.56 3.40
N GLY A 26 10.60 -6.96 2.83
CA GLY A 26 9.84 -5.87 3.45
C GLY A 26 9.11 -6.25 4.74
N CYS A 27 8.95 -7.56 5.04
CA CYS A 27 8.35 -8.04 6.29
C CYS A 27 9.35 -8.17 7.44
N THR A 28 10.66 -7.98 7.22
CA THR A 28 11.71 -8.26 8.21
C THR A 28 11.49 -7.50 9.52
N HIS A 29 11.21 -6.21 9.43
CA HIS A 29 10.98 -5.34 10.58
C HIS A 29 9.54 -4.83 10.64
N CYS A 30 8.57 -5.71 10.34
CA CYS A 30 7.15 -5.35 10.28
C CYS A 30 6.70 -4.65 11.58
N TYR A 31 6.19 -3.42 11.43
CA TYR A 31 5.71 -2.64 12.55
C TYR A 31 4.48 -3.29 13.24
N ALA A 32 3.66 -3.99 12.44
CA ALA A 32 2.46 -4.66 12.93
C ALA A 32 2.80 -5.81 13.89
N GLU A 33 3.88 -6.55 13.60
CA GLU A 33 4.39 -7.58 14.51
C GLU A 33 4.91 -6.97 15.82
N LYS A 34 5.73 -5.91 15.73
CA LYS A 34 6.43 -5.35 16.90
C LYS A 34 5.54 -4.52 17.80
N ASN A 35 4.72 -3.64 17.23
CA ASN A 35 4.04 -2.60 17.99
C ASN A 35 2.61 -2.95 18.37
N VAL A 36 1.96 -3.87 17.65
CA VAL A 36 0.52 -4.13 17.82
C VAL A 36 0.24 -5.61 18.09
N GLY A 37 0.94 -6.51 17.41
CA GLY A 37 0.68 -7.94 17.52
C GLY A 37 1.13 -8.47 18.87
N VAL A 38 2.43 -8.56 19.07
CA VAL A 38 3.03 -9.20 20.26
C VAL A 38 3.01 -8.27 21.47
N ALA A 39 3.38 -6.99 21.31
CA ALA A 39 3.57 -6.10 22.45
C ALA A 39 2.26 -5.63 23.10
N ILE A 40 1.19 -5.41 22.31
CA ILE A 40 -0.07 -4.84 22.84
C ILE A 40 -1.14 -5.92 23.03
N HIS A 41 -1.21 -6.92 22.16
CA HIS A 41 -2.31 -7.88 22.12
C HIS A 41 -1.89 -9.32 22.37
N GLY A 42 -0.60 -9.61 22.57
CA GLY A 42 -0.10 -10.96 22.80
C GLY A 42 -0.32 -11.95 21.64
N ILE A 43 -0.51 -11.44 20.42
CA ILE A 43 -0.79 -12.27 19.23
C ILE A 43 0.51 -12.84 18.71
N ALA A 44 0.63 -14.17 18.63
CA ALA A 44 1.77 -14.84 18.02
C ALA A 44 1.77 -14.61 16.51
N TRP A 45 2.83 -13.97 16.01
CA TRP A 45 3.05 -13.69 14.60
C TRP A 45 3.76 -14.87 13.93
N GLY A 46 3.53 -15.11 12.65
CA GLY A 46 4.19 -16.16 11.87
C GLY A 46 3.23 -17.19 11.29
N GLU A 47 3.79 -18.31 10.84
CA GLU A 47 3.03 -19.39 10.19
C GLU A 47 2.06 -20.06 11.17
N VAL A 48 0.83 -20.31 10.70
CA VAL A 48 -0.23 -20.90 11.51
C VAL A 48 0.16 -22.30 11.99
N TRP A 49 0.78 -23.10 11.14
CA TRP A 49 1.21 -24.44 11.50
C TRP A 49 2.28 -24.49 12.62
N SER A 50 3.06 -23.39 12.78
CA SER A 50 4.08 -23.26 13.82
C SER A 50 3.63 -22.49 15.05
N GLY A 51 2.35 -22.11 15.13
CA GLY A 51 1.76 -21.43 16.27
C GLY A 51 1.37 -19.97 16.02
N GLY A 52 1.59 -19.44 14.82
CA GLY A 52 1.09 -18.12 14.44
C GLY A 52 -0.43 -18.03 14.53
N GLN A 53 -0.93 -16.92 15.03
CA GLN A 53 -2.35 -16.70 15.28
C GLN A 53 -2.97 -15.74 14.27
N ARG A 54 -4.28 -15.90 14.05
CA ARG A 54 -5.15 -14.98 13.32
C ARG A 54 -6.35 -14.66 14.20
N VAL A 55 -6.39 -13.46 14.75
CA VAL A 55 -7.41 -13.03 15.71
C VAL A 55 -8.46 -12.20 14.98
N ILE A 56 -9.63 -12.78 14.78
CA ILE A 56 -10.74 -12.14 14.07
C ILE A 56 -11.24 -10.91 14.86
N ALA A 57 -11.64 -9.87 14.13
CA ALA A 57 -12.16 -8.65 14.71
C ALA A 57 -13.49 -8.89 15.44
N ALA A 58 -13.68 -8.18 16.56
CA ALA A 58 -14.94 -8.24 17.32
C ALA A 58 -16.09 -7.57 16.55
N ASP A 59 -17.33 -7.95 16.85
CA ASP A 59 -18.55 -7.41 16.22
C ASP A 59 -18.64 -5.89 16.26
N SER A 60 -18.16 -5.26 17.34
CA SER A 60 -18.10 -3.81 17.46
C SER A 60 -17.21 -3.14 16.40
N THR A 61 -16.15 -3.82 15.98
CA THR A 61 -15.26 -3.35 14.89
C THR A 61 -15.98 -3.40 13.55
N TRP A 62 -16.74 -4.45 13.28
CA TRP A 62 -17.49 -4.62 12.04
C TRP A 62 -18.62 -3.58 11.83
N LYS A 63 -19.07 -2.92 12.90
CA LYS A 63 -20.05 -1.82 12.81
C LYS A 63 -19.46 -0.50 12.33
N GLN A 64 -18.14 -0.34 12.42
CA GLN A 64 -17.46 0.94 12.10
C GLN A 64 -17.59 1.35 10.63
N PRO A 65 -17.33 0.48 9.63
CA PRO A 65 -17.44 0.85 8.22
C PRO A 65 -18.83 1.40 7.83
N LEU A 66 -19.91 0.85 8.40
CA LEU A 66 -21.25 1.35 8.17
C LEU A 66 -21.44 2.77 8.71
N SER A 67 -20.88 3.06 9.88
CA SER A 67 -20.89 4.41 10.45
C SER A 67 -20.11 5.41 9.59
N TRP A 68 -18.93 5.01 9.11
CA TRP A 68 -18.10 5.84 8.23
C TRP A 68 -18.79 6.11 6.90
N ALA A 69 -19.41 5.10 6.28
CA ALA A 69 -20.15 5.24 5.03
C ALA A 69 -21.33 6.21 5.17
N ARG A 70 -22.09 6.11 6.25
CA ARG A 70 -23.18 7.06 6.55
C ARG A 70 -22.68 8.49 6.72
N SER A 71 -21.58 8.67 7.45
CA SER A 71 -20.95 9.97 7.64
C SER A 71 -20.44 10.56 6.33
N ALA A 72 -19.79 9.76 5.51
CA ALA A 72 -19.26 10.14 4.20
C ALA A 72 -20.40 10.56 3.25
N ALA A 73 -21.50 9.78 3.22
CA ALA A 73 -22.66 10.10 2.40
C ALA A 73 -23.35 11.38 2.82
N LYS A 74 -23.52 11.62 4.14
CA LYS A 74 -24.07 12.89 4.64
C LYS A 74 -23.22 14.10 4.25
N ALA A 75 -21.92 13.93 4.19
CA ALA A 75 -21.00 14.98 3.78
C ALA A 75 -20.84 15.10 2.24
N GLY A 76 -21.44 14.21 1.45
CA GLY A 76 -21.33 14.18 -0.01
C GLY A 76 -19.89 13.83 -0.48
N VAL A 77 -19.13 13.06 0.30
CA VAL A 77 -17.71 12.74 0.01
C VAL A 77 -17.47 11.23 -0.01
N ARG A 78 -16.33 10.85 -0.57
CA ARG A 78 -15.80 9.50 -0.42
C ARG A 78 -14.67 9.49 0.61
N ARG A 79 -14.59 8.42 1.41
CA ARG A 79 -13.56 8.23 2.42
C ARG A 79 -12.77 6.96 2.13
N ARG A 80 -11.46 7.06 2.19
CA ARG A 80 -10.54 5.94 1.94
C ARG A 80 -10.36 5.12 3.20
N VAL A 81 -10.48 3.79 3.05
CA VAL A 81 -10.31 2.82 4.15
C VAL A 81 -9.16 1.88 3.81
N PHE A 82 -8.07 1.98 4.54
CA PHE A 82 -6.95 1.04 4.43
C PHE A 82 -7.28 -0.30 5.10
N CYS A 83 -7.31 -1.35 4.33
CA CYS A 83 -7.56 -2.73 4.77
C CYS A 83 -6.49 -3.68 4.19
N ALA A 84 -5.63 -4.30 4.98
CA ALA A 84 -5.52 -4.27 6.41
C ALA A 84 -4.10 -3.87 6.83
N SER A 85 -3.98 -3.03 7.87
CA SER A 85 -2.66 -2.60 8.36
C SER A 85 -1.97 -3.62 9.27
N LEU A 86 -2.73 -4.58 9.81
CA LEU A 86 -2.26 -5.56 10.81
C LEU A 86 -2.43 -7.02 10.35
N ALA A 87 -2.74 -7.21 9.08
CA ALA A 87 -2.96 -8.51 8.44
C ALA A 87 -2.71 -8.39 6.94
N ASP A 88 -2.85 -9.48 6.23
CA ASP A 88 -2.94 -9.51 4.77
C ASP A 88 -4.23 -10.23 4.38
N VAL A 89 -5.18 -9.50 3.77
CA VAL A 89 -6.52 -10.06 3.44
C VAL A 89 -6.48 -11.15 2.37
N LEU A 90 -5.40 -11.21 1.59
CA LEU A 90 -5.18 -12.26 0.59
C LEU A 90 -4.29 -13.39 1.10
N GLU A 91 -4.03 -13.44 2.41
CA GLU A 91 -3.28 -14.55 3.00
C GLU A 91 -4.06 -15.87 2.91
N VAL A 92 -3.41 -16.90 2.39
CA VAL A 92 -3.84 -18.31 2.51
C VAL A 92 -2.80 -19.01 3.37
N PRO A 93 -3.11 -19.39 4.63
CA PRO A 93 -2.17 -20.09 5.48
C PRO A 93 -1.63 -21.35 4.81
N GLU A 94 -0.30 -21.48 4.77
CA GLU A 94 0.36 -22.60 4.12
C GLU A 94 0.41 -23.83 5.02
N TYR A 95 0.49 -25.01 4.42
CA TYR A 95 0.79 -26.25 5.14
C TYR A 95 2.30 -26.29 5.47
N PRO A 96 2.66 -26.95 6.57
CA PRO A 96 4.07 -27.13 6.88
C PRO A 96 4.75 -27.99 5.80
N PRO A 97 6.07 -27.85 5.63
CA PRO A 97 6.88 -28.77 4.84
C PRO A 97 6.67 -30.23 5.30
N LEU A 98 6.83 -31.18 4.40
CA LEU A 98 6.51 -32.61 4.64
C LEU A 98 7.16 -33.15 5.93
N GLN A 99 8.40 -32.77 6.22
CA GLN A 99 9.10 -33.21 7.44
C GLN A 99 8.48 -32.69 8.74
N HIS A 100 7.62 -31.67 8.66
CA HIS A 100 6.92 -31.07 9.81
C HIS A 100 5.41 -31.31 9.78
N LEU A 101 4.93 -32.10 8.79
CA LEU A 101 3.50 -32.31 8.60
C LEU A 101 2.99 -33.36 9.61
N THR A 102 2.21 -32.87 10.58
CA THR A 102 1.45 -33.71 11.52
C THR A 102 -0.05 -33.48 11.33
N THR A 103 -0.86 -34.42 11.83
CA THR A 103 -2.32 -34.31 11.79
C THR A 103 -2.81 -33.04 12.48
N GLU A 104 -2.23 -32.69 13.64
CA GLU A 104 -2.61 -31.50 14.41
C GLU A 104 -2.25 -30.21 13.66
N ARG A 105 -1.05 -30.16 13.08
CA ARG A 105 -0.62 -28.97 12.30
C ARG A 105 -1.49 -28.78 11.07
N ARG A 106 -1.83 -29.86 10.38
CA ARG A 106 -2.75 -29.84 9.24
C ARG A 106 -4.14 -29.38 9.64
N ALA A 107 -4.67 -29.90 10.75
CA ALA A 107 -5.98 -29.50 11.28
C ALA A 107 -5.99 -28.00 11.63
N ARG A 108 -4.96 -27.49 12.30
CA ARG A 108 -4.80 -26.06 12.63
C ARG A 108 -4.83 -25.17 11.40
N VAL A 109 -4.12 -25.55 10.32
CA VAL A 109 -4.13 -24.79 9.07
C VAL A 109 -5.52 -24.80 8.43
N ASN A 110 -6.19 -25.96 8.40
CA ASN A 110 -7.55 -26.09 7.84
C ASN A 110 -8.55 -25.21 8.60
N GLU A 111 -8.48 -25.21 9.91
CA GLU A 111 -9.33 -24.37 10.77
C GLU A 111 -9.10 -22.87 10.50
N ALA A 112 -7.83 -22.45 10.44
CA ALA A 112 -7.49 -21.08 10.12
C ALA A 112 -7.96 -20.67 8.72
N ARG A 113 -7.77 -21.50 7.70
CA ARG A 113 -8.27 -21.24 6.34
C ARG A 113 -9.80 -21.04 6.35
N LYS A 114 -10.54 -21.96 6.98
CA LYS A 114 -12.00 -21.85 7.10
C LYS A 114 -12.44 -20.56 7.80
N ALA A 115 -11.76 -20.18 8.90
CA ALA A 115 -12.07 -18.96 9.64
C ALA A 115 -11.77 -17.71 8.80
N LEU A 116 -10.64 -17.68 8.07
CA LEU A 116 -10.28 -16.56 7.21
C LEU A 116 -11.21 -16.44 6.00
N ASP A 117 -11.63 -17.56 5.40
CA ASP A 117 -12.58 -17.55 4.27
C ASP A 117 -13.93 -16.98 4.71
N ALA A 118 -14.48 -17.43 5.84
CA ALA A 118 -15.71 -16.87 6.40
C ALA A 118 -15.57 -15.37 6.74
N THR A 119 -14.41 -14.96 7.22
CA THR A 119 -14.14 -13.56 7.53
C THR A 119 -14.02 -12.71 6.27
N ARG A 120 -13.42 -13.25 5.20
CA ARG A 120 -13.38 -12.59 3.87
C ARG A 120 -14.77 -12.38 3.31
N GLU A 121 -15.65 -13.38 3.37
CA GLU A 121 -17.04 -13.23 2.94
C GLU A 121 -17.76 -12.09 3.67
N THR A 122 -17.54 -11.99 4.98
CA THR A 122 -18.06 -10.87 5.78
C THR A 122 -17.48 -9.54 5.31
N LEU A 123 -16.18 -9.48 5.00
CA LEU A 123 -15.52 -8.28 4.47
C LEU A 123 -16.08 -7.89 3.10
N TRP A 124 -16.25 -8.85 2.19
CA TRP A 124 -16.81 -8.58 0.86
C TRP A 124 -18.22 -8.01 0.94
N ASN A 125 -19.03 -8.52 1.84
CA ASN A 125 -20.37 -7.97 2.07
C ASN A 125 -20.32 -6.54 2.62
N HIS A 126 -19.38 -6.22 3.53
CA HIS A 126 -19.19 -4.85 4.01
C HIS A 126 -18.72 -3.91 2.90
N ILE A 127 -17.83 -4.37 2.01
CA ILE A 127 -17.38 -3.58 0.86
C ILE A 127 -18.56 -3.29 -0.07
N ARG A 128 -19.38 -4.28 -0.41
CA ARG A 128 -20.61 -4.10 -1.22
C ARG A 128 -21.54 -3.06 -0.58
N LEU A 129 -21.82 -3.21 0.71
CA LEU A 129 -22.74 -2.35 1.44
C LEU A 129 -22.26 -0.90 1.56
N THR A 130 -20.96 -0.65 1.67
CA THR A 130 -20.42 0.65 2.06
C THR A 130 -19.78 1.44 0.92
N SER A 131 -19.53 0.82 -0.22
CA SER A 131 -18.86 1.50 -1.36
C SER A 131 -19.74 2.55 -2.03
N ARG A 132 -21.06 2.39 -2.00
CA ARG A 132 -22.03 3.38 -2.49
C ARG A 132 -23.14 3.56 -1.47
N PHE A 133 -23.26 4.77 -0.95
CA PHE A 133 -24.22 5.10 0.08
C PHE A 133 -24.95 6.40 -0.25
N CYS A 134 -26.29 6.42 -0.06
CA CYS A 134 -27.08 7.64 -0.16
C CYS A 134 -27.07 8.40 1.16
N GLY A 135 -27.15 9.73 1.11
CA GLY A 135 -27.27 10.60 2.30
C GLY A 135 -28.50 10.30 3.18
N CYS A 136 -29.51 9.61 2.63
CA CYS A 136 -30.65 9.07 3.39
C CYS A 136 -30.29 7.88 4.29
N GLY A 137 -29.08 7.30 4.16
CA GLY A 137 -28.59 6.23 5.02
C GLY A 137 -28.73 4.82 4.47
N HIS A 138 -29.08 4.67 3.20
CA HIS A 138 -29.25 3.38 2.52
C HIS A 138 -28.10 3.07 1.57
N SER A 139 -27.78 1.78 1.41
CA SER A 139 -26.82 1.32 0.40
C SER A 139 -27.45 1.32 -0.98
N MET A 140 -26.84 2.06 -1.92
CA MET A 140 -27.35 2.13 -3.30
C MET A 140 -27.10 0.87 -4.12
N LEU A 141 -26.29 -0.08 -3.62
CA LEU A 141 -26.06 -1.38 -4.30
C LEU A 141 -27.17 -2.40 -4.00
N TRP A 142 -27.85 -2.24 -2.84
CA TRP A 142 -28.91 -3.15 -2.40
C TRP A 142 -30.31 -2.59 -2.62
N GLU A 143 -30.44 -1.27 -2.54
CA GLU A 143 -31.70 -0.57 -2.65
C GLU A 143 -31.56 0.65 -3.58
N PRO A 144 -31.25 0.42 -4.89
CA PRO A 144 -30.99 1.52 -5.83
C PRO A 144 -32.22 2.42 -6.01
N ASP A 145 -33.44 1.87 -5.86
CA ASP A 145 -34.72 2.52 -6.12
C ASP A 145 -35.56 2.68 -4.84
N HIS A 146 -34.92 2.81 -3.65
CA HIS A 146 -35.67 2.97 -2.42
C HIS A 146 -36.55 4.23 -2.47
N ARG A 147 -37.77 4.13 -1.95
CA ARG A 147 -38.85 5.16 -2.11
C ARG A 147 -38.48 6.53 -1.54
N ASP A 148 -37.58 6.58 -0.57
CA ASP A 148 -37.13 7.81 0.08
C ASP A 148 -35.95 8.47 -0.65
N HIS A 149 -35.51 7.90 -1.77
CA HIS A 149 -34.41 8.46 -2.56
C HIS A 149 -34.83 9.75 -3.23
N ARG A 150 -34.27 10.86 -2.80
CA ARG A 150 -34.45 12.17 -3.45
C ARG A 150 -33.23 12.42 -4.34
N PRO A 151 -33.43 12.81 -5.62
CA PRO A 151 -32.33 13.07 -6.55
C PRO A 151 -31.30 14.10 -6.06
N ALA A 152 -31.71 15.00 -5.16
CA ALA A 152 -30.87 16.03 -4.57
C ALA A 152 -30.10 15.59 -3.31
N GLN A 153 -30.24 14.33 -2.86
CA GLN A 153 -29.50 13.85 -1.69
C GLN A 153 -28.01 13.62 -2.05
N PRO A 154 -27.10 14.05 -1.18
CA PRO A 154 -25.68 13.80 -1.41
C PRO A 154 -25.39 12.29 -1.39
N HIS A 155 -24.50 11.87 -2.29
CA HIS A 155 -24.02 10.50 -2.36
C HIS A 155 -22.57 10.45 -1.90
N GLY A 156 -22.21 9.35 -1.27
CA GLY A 156 -20.85 9.14 -0.81
C GLY A 156 -20.56 7.65 -0.65
N GLY A 157 -19.62 7.34 0.18
CA GLY A 157 -19.25 5.95 0.48
C GLY A 157 -17.79 5.78 0.79
N LEU A 158 -17.37 4.53 0.80
CA LEU A 158 -15.99 4.18 1.12
C LEU A 158 -15.24 3.69 -0.12
N ASP A 159 -14.00 4.13 -0.24
CA ASP A 159 -13.01 3.54 -1.15
C ASP A 159 -12.17 2.57 -0.34
N TRP A 160 -12.27 1.28 -0.64
CA TRP A 160 -11.55 0.24 0.07
C TRP A 160 -10.20 -0.03 -0.60
N LEU A 161 -9.13 0.24 0.14
CA LEU A 161 -7.75 0.03 -0.29
C LEU A 161 -7.24 -1.26 0.34
N LEU A 162 -7.11 -2.32 -0.45
CA LEU A 162 -6.56 -3.60 -0.03
C LEU A 162 -5.08 -3.66 -0.41
N LEU A 163 -4.20 -3.71 0.59
CA LEU A 163 -2.76 -3.85 0.36
C LEU A 163 -2.33 -5.27 0.73
N THR A 164 -1.64 -5.93 -0.19
CA THR A 164 -1.17 -7.30 -0.03
C THR A 164 0.33 -7.43 -0.35
N LYS A 165 0.95 -8.45 0.22
CA LYS A 165 2.25 -8.98 -0.18
C LYS A 165 2.13 -10.36 -0.83
N ARG A 166 0.89 -10.74 -1.17
CA ARG A 166 0.51 -11.99 -1.85
C ARG A 166 -0.36 -11.70 -3.07
N PRO A 167 0.15 -10.92 -4.05
CA PRO A 167 -0.64 -10.50 -5.20
C PRO A 167 -1.12 -11.66 -6.07
N GLU A 168 -0.46 -12.82 -6.02
CA GLU A 168 -0.87 -14.06 -6.69
C GLU A 168 -2.25 -14.56 -6.27
N ASN A 169 -2.70 -14.17 -5.09
CA ASN A 169 -4.01 -14.57 -4.54
C ASN A 169 -5.15 -13.58 -4.86
N TRP A 170 -4.96 -12.69 -5.82
CA TRP A 170 -5.95 -11.64 -6.15
C TRP A 170 -7.34 -12.19 -6.51
N GLU A 171 -7.42 -13.41 -7.02
CA GLU A 171 -8.67 -14.08 -7.37
C GLU A 171 -9.57 -14.38 -6.16
N LEU A 172 -9.04 -14.33 -4.93
CA LEU A 172 -9.85 -14.42 -3.71
C LEU A 172 -10.83 -13.24 -3.57
N VAL A 173 -10.61 -12.14 -4.30
CA VAL A 173 -11.57 -11.04 -4.35
C VAL A 173 -12.64 -11.38 -5.39
N PRO A 174 -13.93 -11.49 -5.00
CA PRO A 174 -15.02 -11.82 -5.94
C PRO A 174 -15.12 -10.81 -7.08
N GLU A 175 -15.50 -11.24 -8.27
CA GLU A 175 -15.57 -10.41 -9.47
C GLU A 175 -16.42 -9.17 -9.31
N ASP A 176 -17.55 -9.26 -8.62
CA ASP A 176 -18.46 -8.15 -8.35
C ASP A 176 -17.91 -7.17 -7.29
N VAL A 177 -16.94 -7.59 -6.49
CA VAL A 177 -16.27 -6.76 -5.48
C VAL A 177 -15.09 -6.00 -6.06
N ARG A 178 -14.38 -6.57 -7.03
CA ARG A 178 -13.17 -5.94 -7.63
C ARG A 178 -13.39 -4.49 -8.09
N PRO A 179 -14.51 -4.14 -8.80
CA PRO A 179 -14.74 -2.75 -9.19
C PRO A 179 -14.96 -1.76 -8.04
N LEU A 180 -15.12 -2.27 -6.81
CA LEU A 180 -15.32 -1.47 -5.59
C LEU A 180 -14.03 -1.28 -4.80
N VAL A 181 -12.93 -1.91 -5.23
CA VAL A 181 -11.66 -2.03 -4.49
C VAL A 181 -10.52 -1.37 -5.26
N TRP A 182 -9.66 -0.67 -4.52
CA TRP A 182 -8.33 -0.29 -4.94
C TRP A 182 -7.36 -1.38 -4.45
N LEU A 183 -6.83 -2.18 -5.38
CA LEU A 183 -5.89 -3.24 -5.01
C LEU A 183 -4.46 -2.73 -5.08
N GLY A 184 -3.69 -2.95 -4.03
CA GLY A 184 -2.28 -2.62 -3.97
C GLY A 184 -1.40 -3.81 -3.63
N THR A 185 -0.15 -3.79 -4.13
CA THR A 185 0.89 -4.70 -3.65
C THR A 185 2.09 -3.94 -3.13
N SER A 186 2.77 -4.54 -2.13
CA SER A 186 4.02 -3.98 -1.61
C SER A 186 5.22 -4.57 -2.32
N VAL A 187 6.16 -3.68 -2.68
CA VAL A 187 7.51 -4.03 -3.17
C VAL A 187 8.53 -3.21 -2.39
N SER A 188 9.76 -3.68 -2.24
CA SER A 188 10.77 -3.04 -1.40
C SER A 188 12.11 -2.81 -2.11
N ASP A 189 12.36 -3.55 -3.16
CA ASP A 189 13.58 -3.59 -3.96
C ASP A 189 13.29 -4.23 -5.32
N GLN A 190 14.29 -4.34 -6.19
CA GLN A 190 14.14 -4.91 -7.52
C GLN A 190 13.71 -6.38 -7.51
N GLU A 191 14.19 -7.16 -6.54
CA GLU A 191 13.81 -8.58 -6.43
C GLU A 191 12.33 -8.71 -6.15
N THR A 192 11.82 -7.96 -5.17
CA THR A 192 10.39 -7.98 -4.82
C THR A 192 9.52 -7.37 -5.92
N ALA A 193 9.99 -6.36 -6.64
CA ALA A 193 9.28 -5.82 -7.81
C ALA A 193 9.12 -6.85 -8.92
N SER A 194 10.18 -7.61 -9.19
CA SER A 194 10.14 -8.69 -10.20
C SER A 194 9.25 -9.85 -9.75
N LYS A 195 9.37 -10.27 -8.49
CA LYS A 195 8.66 -11.44 -7.95
C LYS A 195 7.18 -11.21 -7.72
N PHE A 196 6.81 -10.05 -7.20
CA PHE A 196 5.42 -9.74 -6.80
C PHE A 196 4.75 -8.73 -7.73
N GLY A 197 5.50 -7.80 -8.32
CA GLY A 197 4.95 -6.81 -9.24
C GLY A 197 4.39 -7.44 -10.52
N MET A 198 5.10 -8.39 -11.12
CA MET A 198 4.64 -9.02 -12.37
C MET A 198 3.34 -9.84 -12.18
N PRO A 199 3.22 -10.74 -11.19
CA PRO A 199 1.93 -11.40 -10.90
C PRO A 199 0.81 -10.41 -10.58
N PHE A 200 1.12 -9.31 -9.90
CA PHE A 200 0.16 -8.25 -9.63
C PHE A 200 -0.40 -7.62 -10.90
N MET A 201 0.39 -7.51 -11.96
CA MET A 201 -0.07 -6.97 -13.25
C MET A 201 -1.14 -7.85 -13.91
N GLU A 202 -1.22 -9.13 -13.57
CA GLU A 202 -2.24 -10.06 -14.08
C GLU A 202 -3.61 -9.82 -13.44
N SER A 203 -3.67 -9.17 -12.26
CA SER A 203 -4.92 -8.88 -11.59
C SER A 203 -5.84 -7.97 -12.42
N ARG A 204 -7.15 -8.26 -12.44
CA ARG A 204 -8.11 -7.63 -13.34
C ARG A 204 -9.41 -7.25 -12.64
N GLY A 205 -10.10 -6.27 -13.23
CA GLY A 205 -11.42 -5.84 -12.79
C GLY A 205 -11.42 -4.90 -11.58
N PHE A 206 -10.26 -4.58 -11.01
CA PHE A 206 -10.17 -3.64 -9.90
C PHE A 206 -10.39 -2.21 -10.35
N ARG A 207 -11.00 -1.41 -9.49
CA ARG A 207 -11.27 0.00 -9.75
C ARG A 207 -9.99 0.80 -9.98
N LEU A 208 -8.95 0.50 -9.19
CA LEU A 208 -7.66 1.13 -9.23
C LEU A 208 -6.59 0.15 -8.72
N LYS A 209 -5.38 0.23 -9.27
CA LYS A 209 -4.23 -0.54 -8.80
C LYS A 209 -3.10 0.36 -8.33
N PHE A 210 -2.50 0.03 -7.18
CA PHE A 210 -1.40 0.84 -6.65
C PHE A 210 -0.21 0.00 -6.18
N LEU A 211 0.97 0.61 -6.20
CA LEU A 211 2.17 0.05 -5.59
C LEU A 211 2.46 0.76 -4.27
N SER A 212 2.74 -0.01 -3.22
CA SER A 212 3.33 0.48 -2.00
C SER A 212 4.81 0.09 -2.00
N VAL A 213 5.67 1.03 -2.39
CA VAL A 213 7.12 0.87 -2.38
C VAL A 213 7.61 1.17 -0.96
N GLU A 214 7.12 0.35 -0.02
CA GLU A 214 7.34 0.50 1.42
C GLU A 214 7.52 -0.85 2.13
N PRO A 215 8.61 -0.97 2.91
CA PRO A 215 9.74 -0.04 3.01
C PRO A 215 10.64 -0.13 1.78
N LEU A 216 11.11 1.01 1.26
CA LEU A 216 12.11 1.03 0.19
C LEU A 216 13.47 0.68 0.79
N THR A 217 14.04 -0.45 0.39
CA THR A 217 15.27 -1.04 0.96
C THR A 217 16.39 -1.24 -0.04
N GLY A 218 16.15 -0.90 -1.29
CA GLY A 218 17.11 -0.97 -2.39
C GLY A 218 16.66 -0.17 -3.60
N PRO A 219 17.55 0.08 -4.58
CA PRO A 219 17.16 0.71 -5.82
C PRO A 219 16.12 -0.13 -6.55
N ILE A 220 15.19 0.53 -7.25
CA ILE A 220 14.07 -0.15 -7.91
C ILE A 220 13.75 0.51 -9.25
N ASP A 221 13.64 -0.31 -10.28
CA ASP A 221 13.15 0.08 -11.61
C ASP A 221 11.69 -0.39 -11.76
N LEU A 222 10.77 0.57 -11.76
CA LEU A 222 9.33 0.33 -11.90
C LEU A 222 8.82 0.50 -13.32
N ARG A 223 9.68 0.86 -14.29
CA ARG A 223 9.26 1.21 -15.66
C ARG A 223 8.41 0.13 -16.33
N ALA A 224 8.77 -1.14 -16.13
CA ALA A 224 7.98 -2.26 -16.65
C ALA A 224 6.56 -2.34 -16.01
N LEU A 225 6.42 -1.97 -14.74
CA LEU A 225 5.14 -1.96 -14.03
C LEU A 225 4.33 -0.69 -14.31
N LEU A 226 5.00 0.42 -14.61
CA LEU A 226 4.37 1.70 -14.93
C LEU A 226 4.04 1.86 -16.43
N HIS A 227 4.24 0.80 -17.23
CA HIS A 227 4.04 0.81 -18.70
C HIS A 227 4.91 1.83 -19.46
N LEU A 228 6.14 2.04 -19.01
CA LEU A 228 7.15 2.81 -19.75
C LEU A 228 7.84 1.97 -20.83
N VAL A 229 7.45 0.68 -20.99
CA VAL A 229 7.97 -0.18 -22.06
C VAL A 229 7.20 0.13 -23.35
N PRO A 230 7.89 0.37 -24.48
CA PRO A 230 7.23 0.58 -25.77
C PRO A 230 6.27 -0.57 -26.11
N CYS A 231 5.10 -0.23 -26.62
CA CYS A 231 4.15 -1.23 -27.09
C CYS A 231 4.82 -2.10 -28.17
N PRO A 232 4.82 -3.45 -28.05
CA PRO A 232 5.38 -4.32 -29.08
C PRO A 232 4.77 -4.11 -30.47
N GLN A 233 3.53 -3.62 -30.54
CA GLN A 233 2.82 -3.30 -31.78
C GLN A 233 3.17 -1.92 -32.33
N HIS A 234 3.81 -1.04 -31.54
CA HIS A 234 4.23 0.30 -31.91
C HIS A 234 5.68 0.58 -31.44
N PRO A 235 6.68 -0.18 -31.90
CA PRO A 235 8.05 -0.13 -31.36
C PRO A 235 8.82 1.16 -31.68
N GLY A 236 8.27 2.03 -32.53
CA GLY A 236 8.93 3.27 -33.00
C GLY A 236 8.47 4.56 -32.32
N GLU A 237 7.39 4.54 -31.54
CA GLU A 237 6.88 5.73 -30.84
C GLU A 237 7.57 5.90 -29.48
N ARG A 238 8.87 6.22 -29.52
CA ARG A 238 9.52 6.82 -28.36
C ARG A 238 8.93 8.20 -28.17
N ALA A 239 8.17 8.38 -27.10
CA ALA A 239 7.78 9.71 -26.68
C ALA A 239 9.02 10.55 -26.38
N ALA A 240 9.42 11.36 -27.34
CA ALA A 240 10.35 12.44 -27.11
C ALA A 240 9.64 13.46 -26.20
N GLY A 241 9.90 13.36 -24.90
CA GLY A 241 9.82 14.53 -24.00
C GLY A 241 8.46 15.03 -23.53
N TRP A 242 7.31 14.51 -23.93
CA TRP A 242 5.98 14.96 -23.48
C TRP A 242 4.98 13.82 -23.50
N GLY A 243 4.56 13.38 -22.31
CA GLY A 243 3.39 12.55 -22.05
C GLY A 243 3.13 11.41 -23.05
N HIS A 244 3.13 10.18 -22.54
CA HIS A 244 2.68 9.04 -23.33
C HIS A 244 1.34 9.34 -23.97
N MET A 245 1.30 9.44 -25.32
CA MET A 245 0.05 9.23 -26.03
C MET A 245 -0.37 7.77 -25.73
N PRO A 246 -1.55 7.54 -25.15
CA PRO A 246 -2.02 6.18 -24.95
C PRO A 246 -2.08 5.52 -26.33
N CYS A 247 -1.40 4.39 -26.50
CA CYS A 247 -1.55 3.66 -27.74
C CYS A 247 -2.98 3.14 -27.81
N ASP A 248 -3.63 3.31 -28.97
CA ASP A 248 -5.02 2.89 -29.20
C ASP A 248 -5.18 1.36 -29.32
N CYS A 249 -4.13 0.58 -29.06
CA CYS A 249 -4.20 -0.86 -29.16
C CYS A 249 -5.04 -1.44 -28.02
N ARG A 250 -5.98 -2.33 -28.36
CA ARG A 250 -6.93 -2.95 -27.41
C ARG A 250 -6.26 -3.62 -26.22
N GLU A 251 -5.02 -4.09 -26.35
CA GLU A 251 -4.27 -4.72 -25.25
C GLU A 251 -3.82 -3.72 -24.18
N HIS A 252 -3.55 -2.46 -24.55
CA HIS A 252 -3.18 -1.41 -23.61
C HIS A 252 -4.38 -0.63 -23.06
N GLN A 253 -5.53 -0.71 -23.73
CA GLN A 253 -6.77 -0.07 -23.28
C GLN A 253 -7.57 -0.95 -22.31
N GLN A 254 -7.11 -2.18 -21.98
CA GLN A 254 -7.83 -3.01 -21.02
C GLN A 254 -7.81 -2.33 -19.63
N PRO A 255 -8.99 -1.98 -19.08
CA PRO A 255 -9.07 -1.44 -17.72
C PRO A 255 -8.38 -2.38 -16.72
N GLY A 256 -7.53 -1.82 -15.86
CA GLY A 256 -6.89 -2.58 -14.79
C GLY A 256 -5.53 -3.22 -15.11
N ARG A 257 -4.93 -2.95 -16.26
CA ARG A 257 -3.56 -3.42 -16.57
C ARG A 257 -2.44 -2.44 -16.19
N ARG A 258 -2.75 -1.21 -15.76
CA ARG A 258 -1.75 -0.22 -15.35
C ARG A 258 -1.73 -0.03 -13.85
N ILE A 259 -0.63 0.51 -13.36
CA ILE A 259 -0.56 1.08 -12.02
C ILE A 259 -1.09 2.51 -12.08
N ASP A 260 -2.04 2.81 -11.21
CA ASP A 260 -2.72 4.11 -11.16
C ASP A 260 -2.18 5.01 -10.05
N TRP A 261 -1.37 4.46 -9.13
CA TRP A 261 -0.80 5.19 -8.00
C TRP A 261 0.42 4.48 -7.42
N VAL A 262 1.38 5.26 -6.94
CA VAL A 262 2.56 4.75 -6.23
C VAL A 262 2.70 5.48 -4.90
N ILE A 263 2.84 4.73 -3.82
CA ILE A 263 3.20 5.22 -2.50
C ILE A 263 4.64 4.78 -2.24
N VAL A 264 5.52 5.69 -1.82
CA VAL A 264 6.93 5.37 -1.54
C VAL A 264 7.34 5.88 -0.17
N GLY A 265 8.16 5.08 0.53
CA GLY A 265 8.70 5.51 1.80
C GLY A 265 9.74 4.58 2.40
N GLY A 266 10.62 5.16 3.22
CA GLY A 266 11.62 4.43 3.98
C GLY A 266 11.02 3.73 5.20
N GLU A 267 11.79 2.82 5.80
CA GLU A 267 11.41 2.04 6.97
C GLU A 267 11.42 2.93 8.24
N SER A 268 10.42 2.76 9.11
CA SER A 268 10.35 3.43 10.41
C SER A 268 10.62 2.46 11.55
N GLY A 269 11.07 3.01 12.70
CA GLY A 269 11.30 2.26 13.93
C GLY A 269 12.78 1.96 14.19
N SER A 270 13.12 1.64 15.44
CA SER A 270 14.49 1.56 15.97
C SER A 270 15.45 0.58 15.26
N LYS A 271 14.94 -0.27 14.38
CA LYS A 271 15.72 -1.20 13.54
C LYS A 271 15.53 -0.90 12.06
N ALA A 272 15.13 0.33 11.72
CA ALA A 272 14.93 0.74 10.34
C ALA A 272 16.21 0.57 9.52
N ARG A 273 16.05 -0.02 8.35
CA ARG A 273 17.11 -0.13 7.35
C ARG A 273 17.33 1.22 6.70
N PRO A 274 18.54 1.51 6.24
CA PRO A 274 18.83 2.71 5.49
C PRO A 274 17.95 2.84 4.24
N CYS A 275 17.46 4.06 3.99
CA CYS A 275 16.77 4.41 2.75
C CYS A 275 17.56 5.52 2.07
N HIS A 276 18.16 5.24 0.92
CA HIS A 276 18.86 6.27 0.15
C HIS A 276 17.83 7.22 -0.49
N VAL A 277 18.03 8.51 -0.28
CA VAL A 277 17.12 9.56 -0.76
C VAL A 277 17.05 9.56 -2.30
N GLU A 278 18.14 9.19 -2.97
CA GLU A 278 18.19 8.99 -4.42
C GLU A 278 17.20 7.94 -4.90
N TRP A 279 17.01 6.85 -4.16
CA TRP A 279 16.03 5.82 -4.53
C TRP A 279 14.61 6.37 -4.52
N VAL A 280 14.27 7.21 -3.50
CA VAL A 280 12.95 7.86 -3.43
C VAL A 280 12.79 8.83 -4.60
N ARG A 281 13.82 9.64 -4.89
CA ARG A 281 13.83 10.55 -6.03
C ARG A 281 13.64 9.82 -7.36
N ASP A 282 14.33 8.69 -7.53
CA ASP A 282 14.25 7.90 -8.75
C ASP A 282 12.83 7.32 -8.95
N VAL A 283 12.18 6.85 -7.87
CA VAL A 283 10.76 6.44 -7.93
C VAL A 283 9.85 7.60 -8.32
N VAL A 284 10.03 8.78 -7.73
CA VAL A 284 9.26 9.99 -8.08
C VAL A 284 9.46 10.37 -9.54
N SER A 285 10.71 10.30 -10.04
CA SER A 285 11.01 10.58 -11.45
C SER A 285 10.31 9.58 -12.39
N GLN A 286 10.41 8.28 -12.09
CA GLN A 286 9.75 7.23 -12.89
C GLN A 286 8.23 7.42 -12.92
N CYS A 287 7.62 7.79 -11.80
CA CYS A 287 6.18 8.08 -11.74
C CYS A 287 5.81 9.30 -12.58
N ARG A 288 6.59 10.38 -12.49
CA ARG A 288 6.40 11.59 -13.31
C ARG A 288 6.50 11.29 -14.79
N ASP A 289 7.52 10.53 -15.21
CA ASP A 289 7.74 10.16 -16.59
C ASP A 289 6.61 9.27 -17.13
N ALA A 290 5.98 8.48 -16.26
CA ALA A 290 4.83 7.63 -16.59
C ALA A 290 3.48 8.36 -16.49
N GLY A 291 3.43 9.59 -15.97
CA GLY A 291 2.18 10.28 -15.68
C GLY A 291 1.34 9.59 -14.59
N VAL A 292 1.99 8.88 -13.65
CA VAL A 292 1.36 8.17 -12.54
C VAL A 292 1.50 8.99 -11.27
N PRO A 293 0.40 9.31 -10.56
CA PRO A 293 0.45 9.99 -9.28
C PRO A 293 1.39 9.30 -8.29
N CYS A 294 2.18 10.09 -7.57
CA CYS A 294 3.12 9.59 -6.58
C CYS A 294 2.86 10.22 -5.20
N PHE A 295 2.97 9.43 -4.15
CA PHE A 295 2.85 9.87 -2.77
C PHE A 295 4.10 9.48 -1.98
N VAL A 296 4.95 10.46 -1.68
CA VAL A 296 6.08 10.26 -0.77
C VAL A 296 5.57 10.36 0.66
N LYS A 297 5.54 9.23 1.36
CA LYS A 297 4.99 9.15 2.71
C LYS A 297 6.01 9.60 3.76
N GLN A 298 7.21 9.07 3.69
CA GLN A 298 8.28 9.35 4.65
C GLN A 298 9.64 8.94 4.08
N LEU A 299 10.73 9.57 4.54
CA LEU A 299 12.09 9.18 4.16
C LEU A 299 12.63 8.00 5.01
N GLY A 300 11.93 7.66 6.09
CA GLY A 300 12.35 6.64 7.05
C GLY A 300 13.16 7.20 8.21
N GLU A 301 13.46 6.34 9.20
CA GLU A 301 14.24 6.74 10.38
C GLU A 301 15.74 6.88 10.08
N VAL A 302 16.20 6.24 8.97
CA VAL A 302 17.61 6.29 8.54
C VAL A 302 17.65 6.72 7.05
N PRO A 303 17.28 7.96 6.72
CA PRO A 303 17.48 8.49 5.38
C PRO A 303 18.98 8.69 5.12
N VAL A 304 19.47 8.27 3.95
CA VAL A 304 20.89 8.36 3.59
C VAL A 304 21.04 9.22 2.35
N LEU A 305 21.91 10.23 2.46
CA LEU A 305 22.39 11.01 1.33
C LEU A 305 23.71 10.39 0.85
N ARG A 306 23.79 10.01 -0.41
CA ARG A 306 25.02 9.50 -1.01
C ARG A 306 26.09 10.59 -1.00
N GLU A 307 27.32 10.27 -0.57
CA GLU A 307 28.47 11.13 -0.84
C GLU A 307 28.85 11.00 -2.31
N PRO A 308 29.03 12.12 -3.04
CA PRO A 308 29.49 12.08 -4.42
C PRO A 308 30.85 11.39 -4.50
N ALA A 309 31.08 10.59 -5.54
CA ALA A 309 32.41 10.06 -5.82
C ALA A 309 33.39 11.20 -6.16
N ALA A 310 34.68 10.97 -5.95
CA ALA A 310 35.68 11.97 -6.28
C ALA A 310 35.61 12.33 -7.78
N GLY A 311 35.28 13.59 -8.07
CA GLY A 311 35.09 14.11 -9.44
C GLY A 311 33.65 14.09 -9.98
N GLU A 312 32.69 13.56 -9.21
CA GLU A 312 31.27 13.80 -9.48
C GLU A 312 30.85 15.18 -8.94
N ASP A 313 30.07 15.89 -9.73
CA ASP A 313 29.38 17.10 -9.22
C ASP A 313 28.50 16.68 -8.04
N PRO A 314 28.59 17.30 -6.86
CA PRO A 314 27.77 16.92 -5.72
C PRO A 314 26.29 17.14 -6.08
N PHE A 315 25.66 16.09 -6.53
CA PHE A 315 24.34 16.10 -7.19
C PHE A 315 23.17 16.40 -6.22
N ILE A 316 23.44 16.53 -4.93
CA ILE A 316 22.51 17.16 -3.98
C ILE A 316 23.33 18.16 -3.21
N PRO A 317 23.41 19.41 -3.67
CA PRO A 317 23.99 20.44 -2.88
C PRO A 317 23.20 20.56 -1.58
N ASP A 318 23.91 20.80 -0.48
CA ASP A 318 23.33 21.19 0.82
C ASP A 318 22.31 22.36 0.68
N ARG A 319 22.25 22.98 -0.49
CA ARG A 319 21.35 24.07 -0.87
C ARG A 319 19.91 23.65 -1.14
N GLU A 320 19.65 22.37 -1.48
CA GLU A 320 18.29 21.89 -1.77
C GLU A 320 17.49 21.50 -0.53
N TRP A 321 18.16 21.33 0.60
CA TRP A 321 17.49 21.06 1.86
C TRP A 321 17.08 22.37 2.56
N PRO A 322 15.90 22.40 3.22
CA PRO A 322 15.45 23.59 3.94
C PRO A 322 16.48 24.08 4.94
N GLN A 323 16.69 25.41 4.99
CA GLN A 323 17.54 26.05 6.01
C GLN A 323 16.98 25.68 7.39
N GLY A 324 17.83 25.15 8.27
CA GLY A 324 17.42 24.65 9.59
C GLY A 324 17.34 23.13 9.70
N THR A 325 17.33 22.38 8.60
CA THR A 325 17.64 20.94 8.62
C THR A 325 19.09 20.84 9.09
N LEU A 326 19.32 20.20 10.25
CA LEU A 326 20.63 20.22 10.94
C LEU A 326 21.69 19.41 10.19
N PHE A 327 22.21 19.94 9.09
CA PHE A 327 23.34 19.36 8.35
C PHE A 327 24.68 19.45 9.11
N GLY A 328 24.77 20.26 10.15
CA GLY A 328 25.99 20.45 10.92
C GLY A 328 26.43 19.26 11.79
N ASN A 329 25.54 18.27 12.03
CA ASN A 329 25.80 17.09 12.86
C ASN A 329 25.44 15.81 12.12
N HIS A 330 26.05 15.57 10.96
CA HIS A 330 25.88 14.30 10.22
C HIS A 330 26.43 13.14 11.04
N ARG A 331 25.61 12.13 11.28
CA ARG A 331 26.07 10.85 11.79
C ARG A 331 26.55 10.01 10.61
N ARG A 332 27.85 9.72 10.55
CA ARG A 332 28.33 8.62 9.71
C ARG A 332 27.81 7.31 10.32
N VAL A 333 27.20 6.48 9.50
CA VAL A 333 26.81 5.13 9.91
C VAL A 333 27.87 4.20 9.35
N ASP A 334 28.53 3.44 10.23
CA ASP A 334 29.57 2.49 9.85
C ASP A 334 29.03 1.51 8.77
N GLY A 335 29.76 1.38 7.68
CA GLY A 335 29.38 0.52 6.55
C GLY A 335 28.46 1.15 5.50
N LEU A 336 28.06 2.43 5.64
CA LEU A 336 27.27 3.14 4.64
C LEU A 336 28.12 4.21 3.95
N ASN A 337 28.05 4.20 2.61
CA ASN A 337 28.70 5.24 1.78
C ASN A 337 27.76 6.43 1.68
N GLY A 338 27.64 7.22 2.77
CA GLY A 338 26.75 8.38 2.80
C GLY A 338 26.59 9.03 4.17
N ARG A 339 25.92 10.17 4.16
CA ARG A 339 25.59 10.95 5.36
C ARG A 339 24.13 10.77 5.72
N VAL A 340 23.81 10.67 7.01
CA VAL A 340 22.45 10.61 7.50
C VAL A 340 22.03 11.99 8.01
N PRO A 341 21.08 12.69 7.35
CA PRO A 341 20.57 13.96 7.85
C PRO A 341 19.82 13.73 9.17
N ARG A 342 19.93 14.67 10.08
CA ARG A 342 19.17 14.63 11.33
C ARG A 342 17.84 15.34 11.12
N LEU A 343 16.78 14.56 10.93
CA LEU A 343 15.42 15.08 10.87
C LEU A 343 14.84 15.17 12.29
N ASN A 344 13.99 16.18 12.54
CA ASN A 344 13.27 16.32 13.82
C ASN A 344 12.17 15.28 13.93
N ASP A 345 11.47 14.99 12.82
CA ASP A 345 10.55 13.86 12.78
C ASP A 345 11.32 12.54 12.64
N LYS A 346 11.24 11.71 13.67
CA LYS A 346 11.92 10.41 13.73
C LYS A 346 11.56 9.45 12.60
N LYS A 347 10.39 9.61 11.97
CA LYS A 347 9.98 8.81 10.83
C LYS A 347 10.41 9.40 9.50
N GLY A 348 10.94 10.64 9.53
CA GLY A 348 11.23 11.40 8.32
C GLY A 348 9.97 11.71 7.51
N GLY A 349 8.83 11.95 8.16
CA GLY A 349 7.54 12.22 7.53
C GLY A 349 7.19 13.70 7.40
N ASP A 350 7.92 14.60 8.07
CA ASP A 350 7.69 16.03 7.94
C ASP A 350 8.27 16.55 6.62
N MET A 351 7.39 16.88 5.67
CA MET A 351 7.78 17.40 4.35
C MET A 351 8.51 18.75 4.43
N ALA A 352 8.31 19.54 5.50
CA ALA A 352 9.02 20.80 5.66
C ALA A 352 10.54 20.61 5.77
N GLU A 353 10.96 19.43 6.20
CA GLU A 353 12.37 19.03 6.32
C GLU A 353 12.95 18.43 5.03
N TRP A 354 12.15 18.24 3.96
CA TRP A 354 12.58 17.61 2.71
C TRP A 354 12.91 18.62 1.62
N PRO A 355 13.77 18.25 0.66
CA PRO A 355 13.91 18.99 -0.58
C PRO A 355 12.56 19.12 -1.31
N GLU A 356 12.35 20.20 -2.03
CA GLU A 356 11.09 20.52 -2.69
C GLU A 356 10.65 19.40 -3.67
N TYR A 357 11.58 18.83 -4.41
CA TYR A 357 11.30 17.77 -5.40
C TYR A 357 10.79 16.45 -4.77
N LEU A 358 10.94 16.26 -3.46
CA LEU A 358 10.38 15.12 -2.70
C LEU A 358 9.02 15.42 -2.05
N ARG A 359 8.57 16.68 -2.02
CA ARG A 359 7.30 17.08 -1.41
C ARG A 359 6.10 16.74 -2.29
N VAL A 360 6.05 15.49 -2.76
CA VAL A 360 5.04 14.99 -3.67
C VAL A 360 4.05 14.15 -2.88
N ARG A 361 2.77 14.55 -2.87
CA ARG A 361 1.68 13.84 -2.17
C ARG A 361 0.41 13.81 -3.03
N GLU A 362 0.55 13.26 -4.23
CA GLU A 362 -0.54 13.12 -5.16
C GLU A 362 -1.38 11.89 -4.83
N VAL A 363 -2.69 12.02 -5.00
CA VAL A 363 -3.64 10.93 -4.83
C VAL A 363 -4.50 10.89 -6.09
N PRO A 364 -4.75 9.71 -6.67
CA PRO A 364 -5.59 9.62 -7.86
C PRO A 364 -7.01 10.08 -7.55
N HIS A 365 -7.60 10.76 -8.50
CA HIS A 365 -9.03 11.09 -8.47
C HIS A 365 -9.80 9.80 -8.75
N GLY A 366 -10.56 9.34 -7.76
CA GLY A 366 -11.37 8.12 -7.83
C GLY A 366 -12.68 8.27 -8.60
#